data_1fc7df9465ec5acd4d549190aa0ad14b
#
_entry.id   1fc7df9465ec5acd4d549190aa0ad14b
#
_cell.length_a   1.000
_cell.length_b   1.000
_cell.length_c   1.000
_cell.angle_alpha   90.00
_cell.angle_beta   90.00
_cell.angle_gamma   90.00
#
_symmetry.space_group_name_H-M   'P 1'
#
loop_
_entity.id
_entity.type
_entity.pdbx_description
1 polymer ?
#
loop_
_entity_poly.entity_id
_entity_poly.type
_entity_poly.pdbx_seq_one_letter_code
_entity_poly.pdbx_strand_id
1 'polypeptide(L)'
;MPYESPVTKLSERIGQDPRLSGLLPEAIALITDSNQEFGIVLSQVTKLIAANLGLNRLDIAVGMRGRWQSLTDLDGQHRLPETLLGEVLDQGMAIADGTLLGSPLFLTASSNEVVFAEISPDDGGMTANQFDSIAASVGLVYFLGRQQRRQQRRIRYQHAILEIAAQWNQAQEVAPLLEQIAEAATRLLGAERASIFLWDKPNKILIGRPALGVENNELRIPDTTGIVGQVVQDGEVRRVDSDVKEQQMEIDRQVDQQLGFETRSLLCAPMISHGKILGAFEMINKVGGNFDPDDEADLLELAGHAAIALANTQHIEELLKKQETLVNQAAAEVEMIGECPAISDLRTTIAKVAPTDLSVLILGENGTGKEVTGQMVHYLSQRRNEPLVAVNCAAITESLLESELFGHEKGAFTDANETRPGKFEVAAGGTLFLDEIGDMSLTGQSKLLRVLEEKMVVRVGGSTPIPADVRIVAATNQDLAELVREKKFREDLFFRLTVVTVDMPPLRKRDKDILLLAQHFLATFCQQAKR
;
A
#
# COMPACT_ATOMS: atom_id res chain seq x y z
N MET A 1 -5.65 13.37 -42.93
CA MET A 1 -4.28 13.19 -43.47
C MET A 1 -3.52 12.37 -42.43
N PRO A 2 -2.70 11.38 -42.79
CA PRO A 2 -1.91 10.66 -41.81
C PRO A 2 -0.98 11.65 -41.11
N TYR A 3 -0.89 11.54 -39.80
CA TYR A 3 -0.06 12.38 -38.94
C TYR A 3 1.42 12.03 -39.21
N GLU A 4 2.07 12.84 -40.07
CA GLU A 4 3.51 12.70 -40.30
C GLU A 4 4.26 13.03 -39.02
N SER A 5 5.11 12.12 -38.58
CA SER A 5 5.87 12.33 -37.34
C SER A 5 6.84 13.51 -37.51
N PRO A 6 7.11 14.30 -36.45
CA PRO A 6 8.12 15.34 -36.47
C PRO A 6 9.49 14.88 -37.00
N VAL A 7 9.85 13.64 -36.73
CA VAL A 7 11.10 13.02 -37.18
C VAL A 7 11.15 12.87 -38.71
N THR A 8 10.04 12.51 -39.35
CA THR A 8 9.98 12.37 -40.81
C THR A 8 10.23 13.71 -41.49
N LYS A 9 9.58 14.78 -41.00
CA LYS A 9 9.77 16.14 -41.52
C LYS A 9 11.18 16.67 -41.30
N LEU A 10 11.79 16.38 -40.18
CA LEU A 10 13.19 16.76 -39.91
C LEU A 10 14.14 16.00 -40.81
N SER A 11 13.94 14.69 -41.02
CA SER A 11 14.81 13.86 -41.87
C SER A 11 14.79 14.32 -43.34
N GLU A 12 13.67 14.87 -43.85
CA GLU A 12 13.58 15.45 -45.19
C GLU A 12 14.37 16.75 -45.35
N ARG A 13 14.49 17.54 -44.26
CA ARG A 13 15.25 18.80 -44.23
C ARG A 13 16.74 18.60 -44.05
N ILE A 14 17.16 17.49 -43.41
CA ILE A 14 18.56 17.13 -43.20
C ILE A 14 19.15 16.79 -44.56
N GLY A 15 19.76 17.79 -45.22
CA GLY A 15 20.48 17.59 -46.48
C GLY A 15 21.69 16.67 -46.29
N GLN A 16 22.27 16.22 -47.40
CA GLN A 16 23.52 15.43 -47.39
C GLN A 16 24.74 16.34 -47.18
N ASP A 17 24.79 17.15 -46.11
CA ASP A 17 26.00 17.89 -45.77
C ASP A 17 27.01 16.91 -45.06
N PRO A 18 28.17 16.61 -45.67
CA PRO A 18 29.13 15.66 -45.12
C PRO A 18 29.64 16.08 -43.75
N ARG A 19 29.63 17.37 -43.42
CA ARG A 19 30.09 17.92 -42.13
C ARG A 19 29.14 17.56 -41.00
N LEU A 20 27.86 17.49 -41.28
CA LEU A 20 26.81 17.14 -40.31
C LEU A 20 26.74 15.63 -40.06
N SER A 21 27.05 14.81 -41.09
CA SER A 21 26.94 13.34 -40.96
C SER A 21 27.91 12.75 -39.92
N GLY A 22 29.09 13.42 -39.70
CA GLY A 22 30.02 13.03 -38.64
C GLY A 22 29.69 13.55 -37.25
N LEU A 23 29.00 14.71 -37.17
CA LEU A 23 28.67 15.38 -35.91
C LEU A 23 27.38 14.87 -35.23
N LEU A 24 26.41 14.42 -36.03
CA LEU A 24 25.12 13.97 -35.51
C LEU A 24 25.23 12.80 -34.51
N PRO A 25 26.02 11.72 -34.77
CA PRO A 25 26.19 10.64 -33.82
C PRO A 25 26.80 11.12 -32.49
N GLU A 26 27.78 12.02 -32.53
CA GLU A 26 28.42 12.57 -31.34
C GLU A 26 27.44 13.47 -30.54
N ALA A 27 26.69 14.32 -31.23
CA ALA A 27 25.67 15.16 -30.60
C ALA A 27 24.54 14.34 -29.98
N ILE A 28 24.12 13.26 -30.64
CA ILE A 28 23.12 12.32 -30.10
C ILE A 28 23.69 11.61 -28.86
N ALA A 29 24.92 11.11 -28.91
CA ALA A 29 25.57 10.45 -27.77
C ALA A 29 25.66 11.38 -26.55
N LEU A 30 26.07 12.65 -26.75
CA LEU A 30 26.13 13.64 -25.68
C LEU A 30 24.75 13.83 -25.00
N ILE A 31 23.69 13.87 -25.79
CA ILE A 31 22.34 14.09 -25.25
C ILE A 31 21.77 12.83 -24.58
N THR A 32 22.13 11.63 -25.07
CA THR A 32 21.60 10.36 -24.58
C THR A 32 22.33 9.85 -23.34
N ASP A 33 23.63 10.06 -23.24
CA ASP A 33 24.46 9.48 -22.20
C ASP A 33 24.67 10.41 -20.98
N SER A 34 24.24 11.68 -21.09
CA SER A 34 24.45 12.68 -20.05
C SER A 34 23.39 12.64 -18.95
N ASN A 35 23.83 12.58 -17.69
CA ASN A 35 23.01 12.79 -16.49
C ASN A 35 22.86 14.29 -16.10
N GLN A 36 23.42 15.21 -16.88
CA GLN A 36 23.37 16.65 -16.61
C GLN A 36 22.01 17.23 -16.98
N GLU A 37 21.73 18.44 -16.52
CA GLU A 37 20.51 19.17 -16.86
C GLU A 37 20.40 19.40 -18.37
N PHE A 38 19.19 19.29 -18.93
CA PHE A 38 18.97 19.30 -20.39
C PHE A 38 19.50 20.55 -21.08
N GLY A 39 19.31 21.72 -20.48
CA GLY A 39 19.84 22.98 -21.00
C GLY A 39 21.37 22.99 -21.10
N ILE A 40 22.07 22.42 -20.10
CA ILE A 40 23.53 22.35 -20.10
C ILE A 40 24.02 21.47 -21.26
N VAL A 41 23.43 20.30 -21.42
CA VAL A 41 23.80 19.36 -22.49
C VAL A 41 23.48 19.95 -23.86
N LEU A 42 22.33 20.61 -24.00
CA LEU A 42 21.93 21.27 -25.22
C LEU A 42 22.90 22.41 -25.58
N SER A 43 23.36 23.18 -24.60
CA SER A 43 24.41 24.21 -24.79
C SER A 43 25.74 23.60 -25.24
N GLN A 44 26.14 22.43 -24.72
CA GLN A 44 27.32 21.74 -25.18
C GLN A 44 27.19 21.26 -26.64
N VAL A 45 26.05 20.71 -27.00
CA VAL A 45 25.74 20.26 -28.36
C VAL A 45 25.77 21.43 -29.36
N THR A 46 25.10 22.54 -29.03
CA THR A 46 25.10 23.71 -29.93
C THR A 46 26.50 24.31 -30.09
N LYS A 47 27.31 24.36 -29.03
CA LYS A 47 28.73 24.78 -29.08
C LYS A 47 29.57 23.84 -29.92
N LEU A 48 29.41 22.52 -29.80
CA LEU A 48 30.10 21.53 -30.62
C LEU A 48 29.79 21.72 -32.10
N ILE A 49 28.52 21.87 -32.46
CA ILE A 49 28.07 22.10 -33.86
C ILE A 49 28.61 23.42 -34.37
N ALA A 50 28.52 24.50 -33.60
CA ALA A 50 28.99 25.81 -33.96
C ALA A 50 30.49 25.82 -34.29
N ALA A 51 31.30 25.24 -33.41
CA ALA A 51 32.77 25.14 -33.56
C ALA A 51 33.16 24.37 -34.83
N ASN A 52 32.47 23.28 -35.15
CA ASN A 52 32.78 22.48 -36.35
C ASN A 52 32.31 23.11 -37.66
N LEU A 53 31.33 23.96 -37.59
CA LEU A 53 30.78 24.64 -38.79
C LEU A 53 31.32 26.07 -38.98
N GLY A 54 32.19 26.56 -38.11
CA GLY A 54 32.74 27.91 -38.17
C GLY A 54 31.72 29.02 -37.81
N LEU A 55 30.69 28.68 -37.03
CA LEU A 55 29.68 29.63 -36.59
C LEU A 55 30.17 30.37 -35.34
N ASN A 56 29.99 31.67 -35.27
CA ASN A 56 30.31 32.45 -34.07
C ASN A 56 29.40 32.09 -32.92
N ARG A 57 28.14 31.78 -33.23
CA ARG A 57 27.10 31.39 -32.26
C ARG A 57 26.07 30.48 -32.94
N LEU A 58 25.56 29.49 -32.20
CA LEU A 58 24.40 28.68 -32.56
C LEU A 58 23.57 28.51 -31.29
N ASP A 59 22.30 28.89 -31.32
CA ASP A 59 21.44 28.94 -30.18
C ASP A 59 20.01 28.51 -30.55
N ILE A 60 19.25 28.09 -29.53
CA ILE A 60 17.84 27.75 -29.65
C ILE A 60 17.04 28.73 -28.78
N ALA A 61 16.11 29.45 -29.40
CA ALA A 61 15.21 30.36 -28.70
C ALA A 61 13.79 29.84 -28.73
N VAL A 62 13.05 30.04 -27.65
CA VAL A 62 11.63 29.70 -27.52
C VAL A 62 10.81 30.96 -27.21
N GLY A 63 9.73 31.16 -27.96
CA GLY A 63 8.77 32.24 -27.74
C GLY A 63 7.74 31.82 -26.68
N MET A 64 7.70 32.53 -25.54
CA MET A 64 6.73 32.31 -24.47
C MET A 64 6.01 33.60 -24.12
N ARG A 65 4.69 33.65 -24.27
CA ARG A 65 3.84 34.79 -23.83
C ARG A 65 4.36 36.16 -24.28
N GLY A 66 4.83 36.26 -25.53
CA GLY A 66 5.33 37.51 -26.08
C GLY A 66 6.76 37.91 -25.70
N ARG A 67 7.53 37.00 -25.10
CA ARG A 67 8.95 37.15 -24.83
C ARG A 67 9.74 35.97 -25.37
N TRP A 68 11.00 36.22 -25.73
CA TRP A 68 11.92 35.18 -26.17
C TRP A 68 12.88 34.79 -25.05
N GLN A 69 13.13 33.48 -24.94
CA GLN A 69 14.09 32.93 -24.01
C GLN A 69 15.03 31.97 -24.74
N SER A 70 16.34 32.06 -24.45
CA SER A 70 17.30 31.08 -24.94
C SER A 70 17.20 29.78 -24.10
N LEU A 71 17.30 28.63 -24.77
CA LEU A 71 17.42 27.31 -24.17
C LEU A 71 18.86 26.87 -23.98
N THR A 72 19.84 27.56 -24.61
CA THR A 72 21.25 27.18 -24.65
C THR A 72 22.19 28.22 -24.06
N ASP A 73 21.80 29.49 -23.98
CA ASP A 73 22.49 30.54 -23.23
C ASP A 73 21.90 30.69 -21.84
N LEU A 74 22.34 29.81 -20.93
CA LEU A 74 21.79 29.70 -19.58
C LEU A 74 22.14 30.90 -18.68
N ASP A 75 23.24 31.58 -18.99
CA ASP A 75 23.71 32.75 -18.24
C ASP A 75 23.08 34.06 -18.73
N GLY A 76 22.33 34.02 -19.83
CA GLY A 76 21.67 35.19 -20.43
C GLY A 76 22.66 36.29 -20.88
N GLN A 77 23.88 35.90 -21.25
CA GLN A 77 24.95 36.85 -21.54
C GLN A 77 24.77 37.55 -22.90
N HIS A 78 23.96 36.95 -23.78
CA HIS A 78 23.80 37.45 -25.16
C HIS A 78 22.36 37.89 -25.42
N ARG A 79 22.23 39.03 -26.09
CA ARG A 79 20.92 39.54 -26.52
C ARG A 79 20.35 38.66 -27.65
N LEU A 80 19.07 38.35 -27.56
CA LEU A 80 18.38 37.57 -28.58
C LEU A 80 17.96 38.49 -29.76
N PRO A 81 18.04 38.03 -31.04
CA PRO A 81 17.61 38.79 -32.21
C PRO A 81 16.08 38.66 -32.40
N GLU A 82 15.31 39.28 -31.51
CA GLU A 82 13.85 39.11 -31.41
C GLU A 82 13.11 39.37 -32.72
N THR A 83 13.56 40.36 -33.56
CA THR A 83 12.95 40.65 -34.84
C THR A 83 13.07 39.47 -35.80
N LEU A 84 14.29 38.93 -35.97
CA LEU A 84 14.54 37.74 -36.80
C LEU A 84 13.73 36.54 -36.32
N LEU A 85 13.72 36.30 -34.97
CA LEU A 85 12.98 35.18 -34.40
C LEU A 85 11.48 35.25 -34.66
N GLY A 86 10.91 36.44 -34.59
CA GLY A 86 9.50 36.69 -34.94
C GLY A 86 9.21 36.42 -36.41
N GLU A 87 10.02 36.99 -37.31
CA GLU A 87 9.88 36.80 -38.76
C GLU A 87 10.00 35.33 -39.19
N VAL A 88 10.93 34.58 -38.59
CA VAL A 88 11.11 33.14 -38.85
C VAL A 88 9.85 32.33 -38.48
N LEU A 89 9.21 32.64 -37.35
CA LEU A 89 7.96 31.96 -36.98
C LEU A 89 6.78 32.38 -37.90
N ASP A 90 6.68 33.66 -38.20
CA ASP A 90 5.58 34.18 -39.02
C ASP A 90 5.63 33.64 -40.46
N GLN A 91 6.83 33.51 -41.04
CA GLN A 91 7.03 32.98 -42.39
C GLN A 91 7.12 31.46 -42.44
N GLY A 92 7.46 30.80 -41.31
CA GLY A 92 7.61 29.35 -41.21
C GLY A 92 8.76 28.79 -42.05
N MET A 93 9.78 29.60 -42.35
CA MET A 93 10.92 29.22 -43.20
C MET A 93 12.21 29.85 -42.71
N ALA A 94 13.33 29.33 -43.23
CA ALA A 94 14.66 29.86 -42.89
C ALA A 94 14.88 31.25 -43.51
N ILE A 95 15.41 32.17 -42.71
CA ILE A 95 15.69 33.55 -43.07
C ILE A 95 17.18 33.87 -42.83
N ALA A 96 17.76 34.64 -43.70
CA ALA A 96 19.09 35.22 -43.55
C ALA A 96 18.98 36.76 -43.53
N ASP A 97 19.49 37.38 -42.47
CA ASP A 97 19.53 38.84 -42.30
C ASP A 97 20.93 39.27 -41.85
N GLY A 98 21.71 39.74 -42.81
CA GLY A 98 23.12 40.13 -42.61
C GLY A 98 23.97 38.94 -42.17
N THR A 99 24.49 39.02 -40.92
CA THR A 99 25.28 37.94 -40.28
C THR A 99 24.44 36.98 -39.48
N LEU A 100 23.12 37.19 -39.39
CA LEU A 100 22.21 36.37 -38.63
C LEU A 100 21.44 35.43 -39.56
N LEU A 101 21.32 34.19 -39.13
CA LEU A 101 20.54 33.14 -39.77
C LEU A 101 19.52 32.59 -38.75
N GLY A 102 18.28 32.41 -39.18
CA GLY A 102 17.23 31.83 -38.37
C GLY A 102 16.45 30.77 -39.13
N SER A 103 16.03 29.72 -38.46
CA SER A 103 15.16 28.70 -39.04
C SER A 103 14.25 28.11 -37.95
N PRO A 104 12.96 27.80 -38.27
CA PRO A 104 12.10 27.14 -37.31
C PRO A 104 12.67 25.78 -36.95
N LEU A 105 12.66 25.47 -35.67
CA LEU A 105 13.14 24.17 -35.18
C LEU A 105 12.26 23.04 -35.72
N PHE A 106 10.95 23.24 -35.71
CA PHE A 106 9.95 22.30 -36.24
C PHE A 106 9.00 23.04 -37.19
N LEU A 107 8.56 22.35 -38.26
CA LEU A 107 7.55 22.85 -39.20
C LEU A 107 6.13 22.46 -38.76
N THR A 108 5.75 22.78 -37.52
CA THR A 108 4.40 22.54 -36.99
C THR A 108 3.78 23.87 -36.57
N ALA A 109 2.47 24.03 -36.77
CA ALA A 109 1.75 25.27 -36.49
C ALA A 109 1.74 25.68 -35.00
N SER A 110 2.16 24.79 -34.10
CA SER A 110 2.23 25.02 -32.65
C SER A 110 3.67 25.16 -32.13
N SER A 111 4.68 25.11 -33.00
CA SER A 111 6.09 25.22 -32.57
C SER A 111 6.46 26.70 -32.45
N ASN A 112 6.95 27.07 -31.29
CA ASN A 112 7.46 28.40 -30.97
C ASN A 112 8.99 28.39 -30.79
N GLU A 113 9.66 27.34 -31.23
CA GLU A 113 11.11 27.18 -31.13
C GLU A 113 11.80 27.54 -32.44
N VAL A 114 12.84 28.35 -32.35
CA VAL A 114 13.66 28.81 -33.48
C VAL A 114 15.12 28.52 -33.19
N VAL A 115 15.83 27.92 -34.15
CA VAL A 115 17.30 27.85 -34.14
C VAL A 115 17.82 29.09 -34.86
N PHE A 116 18.80 29.78 -34.29
CA PHE A 116 19.48 30.88 -34.94
C PHE A 116 20.98 30.78 -34.76
N ALA A 117 21.70 31.35 -35.72
CA ALA A 117 23.16 31.40 -35.70
C ALA A 117 23.67 32.78 -36.08
N GLU A 118 24.90 33.08 -35.64
CA GLU A 118 25.66 34.25 -36.07
C GLU A 118 26.91 33.77 -36.81
N ILE A 119 27.11 34.24 -38.04
CA ILE A 119 28.23 33.92 -38.93
C ILE A 119 29.23 35.06 -38.97
N SER A 120 30.52 34.73 -39.24
CA SER A 120 31.56 35.76 -39.48
C SER A 120 31.30 36.47 -40.82
N PRO A 121 31.51 37.80 -40.90
CA PRO A 121 31.39 38.52 -42.14
C PRO A 121 32.34 38.05 -43.24
N ASP A 122 33.46 37.38 -42.84
CA ASP A 122 34.51 36.91 -43.77
C ASP A 122 34.31 35.45 -44.25
N ASP A 123 33.36 34.73 -43.69
CA ASP A 123 33.01 33.39 -44.11
C ASP A 123 32.02 33.45 -45.29
N GLY A 124 32.47 32.99 -46.44
CA GLY A 124 31.77 33.05 -47.75
C GLY A 124 30.35 32.48 -47.72
N GLY A 125 29.43 33.25 -47.15
CA GLY A 125 27.99 33.26 -47.24
C GLY A 125 27.25 31.94 -47.13
N MET A 126 27.05 31.42 -45.89
CA MET A 126 26.07 30.35 -45.67
C MET A 126 24.65 30.83 -46.09
N THR A 127 24.00 30.09 -46.98
CA THR A 127 22.63 30.41 -47.41
C THR A 127 21.59 29.97 -46.39
N ALA A 128 20.41 30.59 -46.39
CA ALA A 128 19.28 30.21 -45.55
C ALA A 128 18.92 28.70 -45.69
N ASN A 129 18.98 28.15 -46.91
CA ASN A 129 18.71 26.74 -47.17
C ASN A 129 19.77 25.80 -46.56
N GLN A 130 21.04 26.20 -46.56
CA GLN A 130 22.10 25.42 -45.88
C GLN A 130 21.92 25.46 -44.37
N PHE A 131 21.52 26.61 -43.83
CA PHE A 131 21.24 26.75 -42.42
C PHE A 131 20.00 25.97 -42.01
N ASP A 132 18.98 25.85 -42.88
CA ASP A 132 17.79 25.03 -42.60
C ASP A 132 18.13 23.56 -42.36
N SER A 133 19.10 23.00 -43.06
CA SER A 133 19.58 21.64 -42.82
C SER A 133 20.29 21.49 -41.46
N ILE A 134 21.04 22.51 -41.04
CA ILE A 134 21.69 22.55 -39.71
C ILE A 134 20.62 22.63 -38.62
N ALA A 135 19.66 23.53 -38.78
CA ALA A 135 18.56 23.70 -37.85
C ALA A 135 17.71 22.42 -37.70
N ALA A 136 17.45 21.72 -38.81
CA ALA A 136 16.78 20.42 -38.78
C ALA A 136 17.59 19.35 -38.03
N SER A 137 18.93 19.35 -38.18
CA SER A 137 19.80 18.44 -37.44
C SER A 137 19.79 18.71 -35.92
N VAL A 138 19.87 20.01 -35.57
CA VAL A 138 19.71 20.43 -34.15
C VAL A 138 18.32 20.06 -33.62
N GLY A 139 17.28 20.26 -34.44
CA GLY A 139 15.91 19.88 -34.12
C GLY A 139 15.74 18.39 -33.84
N LEU A 140 16.40 17.54 -34.64
CA LEU A 140 16.40 16.08 -34.40
C LEU A 140 17.05 15.71 -33.08
N VAL A 141 18.23 16.26 -32.80
CA VAL A 141 18.97 16.01 -31.55
C VAL A 141 18.15 16.51 -30.36
N TYR A 142 17.58 17.70 -30.44
CA TYR A 142 16.68 18.25 -29.41
C TYR A 142 15.46 17.37 -29.16
N PHE A 143 14.80 16.94 -30.22
CA PHE A 143 13.63 16.07 -30.13
C PHE A 143 13.95 14.73 -29.47
N LEU A 144 15.00 14.07 -29.92
CA LEU A 144 15.43 12.77 -29.35
C LEU A 144 15.80 12.91 -27.87
N GLY A 145 16.56 13.94 -27.51
CA GLY A 145 16.95 14.20 -26.14
C GLY A 145 15.73 14.48 -25.23
N ARG A 146 14.77 15.26 -25.71
CA ARG A 146 13.54 15.55 -24.97
C ARG A 146 12.68 14.28 -24.78
N GLN A 147 12.56 13.47 -25.83
CA GLN A 147 11.80 12.20 -25.78
C GLN A 147 12.44 11.21 -24.82
N GLN A 148 13.77 11.04 -24.86
CA GLN A 148 14.48 10.13 -23.97
C GLN A 148 14.34 10.55 -22.50
N ARG A 149 14.47 11.85 -22.20
CA ARG A 149 14.30 12.35 -20.83
C ARG A 149 12.89 12.17 -20.31
N ARG A 150 11.88 12.35 -21.17
CA ARG A 150 10.49 12.01 -20.81
C ARG A 150 10.35 10.53 -20.46
N GLN A 151 10.94 9.65 -21.27
CA GLN A 151 10.91 8.20 -20.97
C GLN A 151 11.66 7.86 -19.67
N GLN A 152 12.85 8.43 -19.45
CA GLN A 152 13.61 8.19 -18.21
C GLN A 152 12.89 8.75 -16.96
N ARG A 153 12.25 9.93 -17.09
CA ARG A 153 11.43 10.49 -16.01
C ARG A 153 10.26 9.54 -15.71
N ARG A 154 9.57 9.05 -16.73
CA ARG A 154 8.45 8.13 -16.58
C ARG A 154 8.85 6.81 -15.94
N ILE A 155 9.98 6.22 -16.37
CA ILE A 155 10.50 4.98 -15.77
C ILE A 155 10.85 5.19 -14.30
N ARG A 156 11.56 6.27 -13.95
CA ARG A 156 11.88 6.59 -12.54
C ARG A 156 10.64 6.80 -11.71
N TYR A 157 9.65 7.49 -12.25
CA TYR A 157 8.37 7.72 -11.60
C TYR A 157 7.61 6.40 -11.35
N GLN A 158 7.53 5.53 -12.36
CA GLN A 158 6.89 4.21 -12.22
C GLN A 158 7.60 3.33 -11.19
N HIS A 159 8.93 3.31 -11.16
CA HIS A 159 9.68 2.60 -10.12
C HIS A 159 9.38 3.14 -8.72
N ALA A 160 9.36 4.45 -8.55
CA ALA A 160 9.03 5.08 -7.28
C ALA A 160 7.60 4.75 -6.81
N ILE A 161 6.63 4.77 -7.73
CA ILE A 161 5.24 4.38 -7.42
C ILE A 161 5.16 2.93 -6.99
N LEU A 162 5.82 2.00 -7.69
CA LEU A 162 5.76 0.57 -7.36
C LEU A 162 6.37 0.28 -5.98
N GLU A 163 7.49 0.91 -5.63
CA GLU A 163 8.09 0.78 -4.30
C GLU A 163 7.17 1.32 -3.20
N ILE A 164 6.57 2.48 -3.41
CA ILE A 164 5.65 3.11 -2.47
C ILE A 164 4.36 2.31 -2.36
N ALA A 165 3.79 1.85 -3.47
CA ALA A 165 2.55 1.06 -3.48
C ALA A 165 2.74 -0.29 -2.75
N ALA A 166 3.92 -0.91 -2.83
CA ALA A 166 4.24 -2.11 -2.06
C ALA A 166 4.23 -1.86 -0.55
N GLN A 167 4.70 -0.68 -0.10
CA GLN A 167 4.64 -0.28 1.32
C GLN A 167 3.19 0.01 1.76
N TRP A 168 2.41 0.69 0.94
CA TRP A 168 1.01 1.00 1.25
C TRP A 168 0.14 -0.24 1.42
N ASN A 169 0.40 -1.30 0.63
CA ASN A 169 -0.34 -2.56 0.75
C ASN A 169 -0.04 -3.35 2.05
N GLN A 170 0.96 -2.94 2.83
CA GLN A 170 1.26 -3.51 4.16
C GLN A 170 0.61 -2.72 5.30
N ALA A 171 -0.01 -1.58 5.02
CA ALA A 171 -0.67 -0.77 6.03
C ALA A 171 -1.89 -1.51 6.62
N GLN A 172 -1.99 -1.48 7.95
CA GLN A 172 -3.11 -2.10 8.69
C GLN A 172 -4.16 -1.09 9.11
N GLU A 173 -3.84 0.20 9.10
CA GLU A 173 -4.70 1.30 9.52
C GLU A 173 -4.82 2.36 8.42
N VAL A 174 -6.03 2.88 8.23
CA VAL A 174 -6.33 3.85 7.16
C VAL A 174 -5.66 5.21 7.42
N ALA A 175 -5.65 5.71 8.66
CA ALA A 175 -5.16 7.06 8.94
C ALA A 175 -3.66 7.25 8.64
N PRO A 176 -2.74 6.39 9.12
CA PRO A 176 -1.32 6.46 8.76
C PRO A 176 -1.07 6.27 7.25
N LEU A 177 -1.88 5.41 6.60
CA LEU A 177 -1.77 5.19 5.16
C LEU A 177 -2.03 6.48 4.38
N LEU A 178 -3.08 7.23 4.70
CA LEU A 178 -3.42 8.48 4.01
C LEU A 178 -2.31 9.53 4.15
N GLU A 179 -1.67 9.63 5.32
CA GLU A 179 -0.53 10.51 5.54
C GLU A 179 0.67 10.14 4.67
N GLN A 180 1.03 8.86 4.62
CA GLN A 180 2.13 8.35 3.78
C GLN A 180 1.87 8.60 2.29
N ILE A 181 0.64 8.40 1.83
CA ILE A 181 0.23 8.66 0.44
C ILE A 181 0.40 10.15 0.13
N ALA A 182 -0.11 11.03 0.98
CA ALA A 182 -0.05 12.49 0.78
C ALA A 182 1.40 13.00 0.74
N GLU A 183 2.27 12.53 1.65
CA GLU A 183 3.69 12.89 1.67
C GLU A 183 4.43 12.41 0.42
N ALA A 184 4.17 11.17 -0.02
CA ALA A 184 4.79 10.62 -1.22
C ALA A 184 4.38 11.42 -2.46
N ALA A 185 3.10 11.74 -2.61
CA ALA A 185 2.58 12.53 -3.72
C ALA A 185 3.18 13.94 -3.76
N THR A 186 3.26 14.60 -2.60
CA THR A 186 3.87 15.94 -2.49
C THR A 186 5.30 15.95 -3.01
N ARG A 187 6.09 14.93 -2.67
CA ARG A 187 7.48 14.79 -3.14
C ARG A 187 7.57 14.46 -4.64
N LEU A 188 6.74 13.52 -5.12
CA LEU A 188 6.80 13.04 -6.50
C LEU A 188 6.35 14.11 -7.49
N LEU A 189 5.27 14.83 -7.19
CA LEU A 189 4.66 15.82 -8.06
C LEU A 189 5.19 17.24 -7.82
N GLY A 190 6.00 17.45 -6.77
CA GLY A 190 6.55 18.76 -6.45
C GLY A 190 5.47 19.80 -6.12
N ALA A 191 4.56 19.47 -5.23
CA ALA A 191 3.53 20.36 -4.74
C ALA A 191 3.80 20.80 -3.29
N GLU A 192 3.21 21.92 -2.87
CA GLU A 192 3.34 22.39 -1.49
C GLU A 192 2.52 21.52 -0.52
N ARG A 193 1.39 20.97 -1.00
CA ARG A 193 0.46 20.21 -0.17
C ARG A 193 -0.29 19.17 -0.97
N ALA A 194 -0.64 18.07 -0.29
CA ALA A 194 -1.54 17.04 -0.78
C ALA A 194 -2.59 16.71 0.28
N SER A 195 -3.81 16.43 -0.15
CA SER A 195 -4.92 16.02 0.71
C SER A 195 -5.72 14.91 0.03
N ILE A 196 -6.16 13.93 0.81
CA ILE A 196 -7.01 12.85 0.32
C ILE A 196 -8.37 13.00 0.97
N PHE A 197 -9.41 13.06 0.16
CA PHE A 197 -10.79 13.16 0.60
C PHE A 197 -11.49 11.82 0.40
N LEU A 198 -11.93 11.21 1.49
CA LEU A 198 -12.73 10.00 1.47
C LEU A 198 -14.21 10.35 1.35
N TRP A 199 -14.93 9.67 0.49
CA TRP A 199 -16.35 9.93 0.24
C TRP A 199 -17.25 9.04 1.09
N ASP A 200 -17.87 9.62 2.10
CA ASP A 200 -18.99 9.03 2.84
C ASP A 200 -20.31 9.29 2.10
N LYS A 201 -20.62 8.44 1.13
CA LYS A 201 -21.81 8.54 0.27
C LYS A 201 -23.12 8.56 1.04
N PRO A 202 -23.35 7.69 2.06
CA PRO A 202 -24.58 7.71 2.85
C PRO A 202 -24.86 9.04 3.52
N ASN A 203 -23.82 9.67 4.07
CA ASN A 203 -23.93 10.93 4.79
C ASN A 203 -23.72 12.16 3.90
N LYS A 204 -23.36 11.98 2.61
CA LYS A 204 -23.07 13.05 1.63
C LYS A 204 -21.98 14.00 2.10
N ILE A 205 -20.90 13.47 2.68
CA ILE A 205 -19.76 14.24 3.15
C ILE A 205 -18.45 13.71 2.59
N LEU A 206 -17.49 14.61 2.45
CA LEU A 206 -16.10 14.33 2.15
C LEU A 206 -15.27 14.56 3.40
N ILE A 207 -14.40 13.60 3.72
CA ILE A 207 -13.52 13.62 4.88
C ILE A 207 -12.11 13.73 4.38
N GLY A 208 -11.53 14.93 4.47
CA GLY A 208 -10.17 15.23 3.98
C GLY A 208 -9.10 14.97 5.05
N ARG A 209 -8.00 14.31 4.67
CA ARG A 209 -6.79 14.07 5.47
C ARG A 209 -5.53 14.05 4.58
N PRO A 210 -4.38 14.51 5.07
CA PRO A 210 -4.18 15.33 6.27
C PRO A 210 -4.74 16.74 6.07
N ALA A 211 -5.34 17.31 7.10
CA ALA A 211 -5.82 18.69 7.10
C ALA A 211 -5.05 19.51 8.16
N LEU A 212 -3.88 20.05 7.78
CA LEU A 212 -3.05 20.83 8.68
C LEU A 212 -3.80 22.09 9.14
N GLY A 213 -3.80 22.33 10.45
CA GLY A 213 -4.45 23.50 11.08
C GLY A 213 -5.89 23.27 11.55
N VAL A 214 -6.41 22.04 11.44
CA VAL A 214 -7.74 21.62 11.93
C VAL A 214 -7.59 20.63 13.09
N GLU A 215 -8.51 20.66 14.06
CA GLU A 215 -8.57 19.67 15.14
C GLU A 215 -8.66 18.25 14.55
N ASN A 216 -7.91 17.31 15.11
CA ASN A 216 -7.76 15.93 14.66
C ASN A 216 -7.21 15.73 13.24
N ASN A 217 -6.62 16.77 12.62
CA ASN A 217 -6.06 16.71 11.27
C ASN A 217 -7.08 16.22 10.20
N GLU A 218 -8.38 16.52 10.39
CA GLU A 218 -9.50 16.07 9.57
C GLU A 218 -10.42 17.23 9.18
N LEU A 219 -10.67 17.40 7.88
CA LEU A 219 -11.60 18.40 7.34
C LEU A 219 -12.85 17.69 6.81
N ARG A 220 -14.04 18.11 7.28
CA ARG A 220 -15.33 17.59 6.80
C ARG A 220 -16.07 18.65 6.00
N ILE A 221 -16.39 18.33 4.75
CA ILE A 221 -17.13 19.21 3.84
C ILE A 221 -18.28 18.42 3.15
N PRO A 222 -19.33 19.10 2.69
CA PRO A 222 -20.36 18.48 1.85
C PRO A 222 -19.75 17.93 0.55
N ASP A 223 -20.29 16.82 0.04
CA ASP A 223 -19.79 16.15 -1.17
C ASP A 223 -20.06 16.91 -2.48
N THR A 224 -20.67 18.08 -2.40
CA THR A 224 -20.91 19.01 -3.51
C THR A 224 -19.98 20.24 -3.44
N THR A 225 -19.08 20.32 -2.47
CA THR A 225 -18.26 21.50 -2.22
C THR A 225 -16.99 21.51 -3.07
N GLY A 226 -16.77 22.61 -3.79
CA GLY A 226 -15.52 22.91 -4.52
C GLY A 226 -15.14 21.89 -5.60
N ILE A 227 -13.88 21.92 -6.00
CA ILE A 227 -13.32 21.03 -7.04
C ILE A 227 -13.40 19.56 -6.61
N VAL A 228 -13.10 19.28 -5.35
CA VAL A 228 -13.13 17.90 -4.82
C VAL A 228 -14.54 17.30 -4.92
N GLY A 229 -15.58 18.10 -4.63
CA GLY A 229 -16.96 17.69 -4.79
C GLY A 229 -17.33 17.35 -6.23
N GLN A 230 -16.90 18.18 -7.19
CA GLN A 230 -17.11 17.89 -8.62
C GLN A 230 -16.43 16.60 -9.04
N VAL A 231 -15.15 16.41 -8.68
CA VAL A 231 -14.35 15.21 -9.02
C VAL A 231 -14.99 13.91 -8.50
N VAL A 232 -15.56 13.91 -7.30
CA VAL A 232 -16.22 12.68 -6.78
C VAL A 232 -17.57 12.43 -7.42
N GLN A 233 -18.25 13.45 -7.95
CA GLN A 233 -19.55 13.30 -8.60
C GLN A 233 -19.44 12.83 -10.07
N ASP A 234 -18.51 13.42 -10.86
CA ASP A 234 -18.33 13.11 -12.28
C ASP A 234 -17.23 12.08 -12.56
N GLY A 235 -16.27 11.93 -11.65
CA GLY A 235 -15.16 10.99 -11.81
C GLY A 235 -14.07 11.49 -12.76
N GLU A 236 -14.06 12.79 -13.10
CA GLU A 236 -13.11 13.41 -14.00
C GLU A 236 -12.02 14.16 -13.24
N VAL A 237 -10.80 14.17 -13.79
CA VAL A 237 -9.68 14.97 -13.26
C VAL A 237 -9.96 16.45 -13.49
N ARG A 238 -9.65 17.29 -12.51
CA ARG A 238 -9.78 18.74 -12.59
C ARG A 238 -8.45 19.42 -12.29
N ARG A 239 -8.13 20.45 -13.11
CA ARG A 239 -6.95 21.28 -12.93
C ARG A 239 -7.33 22.74 -12.92
N VAL A 240 -6.79 23.49 -11.97
CA VAL A 240 -6.95 24.93 -11.83
C VAL A 240 -5.59 25.60 -11.89
N ASP A 241 -5.41 26.48 -12.87
CA ASP A 241 -4.17 27.22 -13.07
C ASP A 241 -4.23 28.60 -12.39
N SER A 242 -3.10 29.08 -11.86
CA SER A 242 -2.99 30.37 -11.16
C SER A 242 -3.35 31.57 -12.03
N ASP A 243 -3.19 31.44 -13.34
CA ASP A 243 -3.29 32.54 -14.31
C ASP A 243 -4.69 32.67 -14.92
N VAL A 244 -5.61 31.72 -14.66
CA VAL A 244 -6.95 31.69 -15.27
C VAL A 244 -8.00 32.12 -14.25
N LYS A 245 -8.44 33.39 -14.36
CA LYS A 245 -9.38 34.00 -13.39
C LYS A 245 -10.70 33.22 -13.24
N GLU A 246 -11.24 32.68 -14.34
CA GLU A 246 -12.48 31.92 -14.33
C GLU A 246 -12.34 30.63 -13.51
N GLN A 247 -11.23 29.90 -13.66
CA GLN A 247 -10.92 28.70 -12.88
C GLN A 247 -10.66 29.02 -11.40
N GLN A 248 -10.07 30.18 -11.09
CA GLN A 248 -9.84 30.62 -9.71
C GLN A 248 -11.15 30.89 -8.93
N MET A 249 -12.27 31.10 -9.63
CA MET A 249 -13.60 31.27 -8.99
C MET A 249 -14.18 29.93 -8.52
N GLU A 250 -13.67 28.79 -9.00
CA GLU A 250 -14.12 27.45 -8.62
C GLU A 250 -13.49 26.98 -7.28
N ILE A 251 -12.43 27.66 -6.81
CA ILE A 251 -11.76 27.37 -5.55
C ILE A 251 -12.60 27.87 -4.38
N ASP A 252 -12.87 26.98 -3.41
CA ASP A 252 -13.57 27.34 -2.19
C ASP A 252 -12.65 28.11 -1.22
N ARG A 253 -12.74 29.44 -1.26
CA ARG A 253 -11.93 30.32 -0.42
C ARG A 253 -12.28 30.26 1.08
N GLN A 254 -13.41 29.68 1.46
CA GLN A 254 -13.75 29.48 2.87
C GLN A 254 -12.86 28.40 3.49
N VAL A 255 -12.57 27.34 2.74
CA VAL A 255 -11.63 26.29 3.16
C VAL A 255 -10.21 26.87 3.30
N ASP A 256 -9.75 27.70 2.34
CA ASP A 256 -8.46 28.39 2.42
C ASP A 256 -8.33 29.22 3.70
N GLN A 257 -9.36 30.00 4.04
CA GLN A 257 -9.39 30.82 5.25
C GLN A 257 -9.34 30.00 6.55
N GLN A 258 -10.06 28.87 6.60
CA GLN A 258 -10.06 27.97 7.75
C GLN A 258 -8.68 27.31 7.97
N LEU A 259 -7.98 27.01 6.88
CA LEU A 259 -6.68 26.34 6.92
C LEU A 259 -5.50 27.31 7.00
N GLY A 260 -5.73 28.63 6.91
CA GLY A 260 -4.67 29.65 6.89
C GLY A 260 -3.72 29.50 5.69
N PHE A 261 -4.26 29.09 4.54
CA PHE A 261 -3.52 28.75 3.33
C PHE A 261 -4.11 29.47 2.12
N GLU A 262 -3.29 29.72 1.09
CA GLU A 262 -3.75 30.32 -0.15
C GLU A 262 -3.53 29.36 -1.31
N THR A 263 -4.62 28.87 -1.90
CA THR A 263 -4.59 28.01 -3.08
C THR A 263 -4.39 28.84 -4.34
N ARG A 264 -3.27 28.64 -5.03
CA ARG A 264 -2.89 29.30 -6.27
C ARG A 264 -3.10 28.41 -7.47
N SER A 265 -2.64 27.16 -7.41
CA SER A 265 -2.89 26.14 -8.42
C SER A 265 -3.35 24.85 -7.74
N LEU A 266 -4.22 24.10 -8.41
CA LEU A 266 -4.82 22.89 -7.86
C LEU A 266 -4.91 21.81 -8.94
N LEU A 267 -4.65 20.58 -8.56
CA LEU A 267 -4.88 19.40 -9.37
C LEU A 267 -5.61 18.35 -8.50
N CYS A 268 -6.75 17.85 -8.97
CA CYS A 268 -7.56 16.90 -8.24
C CYS A 268 -7.96 15.73 -9.13
N ALA A 269 -7.70 14.52 -8.67
CA ALA A 269 -8.01 13.28 -9.39
C ALA A 269 -8.94 12.37 -8.58
N PRO A 270 -9.85 11.62 -9.21
CA PRO A 270 -10.71 10.66 -8.54
C PRO A 270 -9.90 9.44 -8.09
N MET A 271 -10.19 8.95 -6.89
CA MET A 271 -9.66 7.68 -6.36
C MET A 271 -10.64 6.57 -6.69
N ILE A 272 -10.34 5.75 -7.69
CA ILE A 272 -11.24 4.72 -8.21
C ILE A 272 -10.66 3.33 -7.91
N SER A 273 -11.44 2.48 -7.24
CA SER A 273 -11.14 1.07 -7.04
C SER A 273 -12.32 0.20 -7.47
N HIS A 274 -12.08 -0.82 -8.30
CA HIS A 274 -13.11 -1.73 -8.81
C HIS A 274 -14.34 -1.02 -9.40
N GLY A 275 -14.12 0.10 -10.11
CA GLY A 275 -15.20 0.90 -10.73
C GLY A 275 -16.02 1.74 -9.75
N LYS A 276 -15.61 1.84 -8.48
CA LYS A 276 -16.24 2.68 -7.46
C LYS A 276 -15.32 3.84 -7.09
N ILE A 277 -15.86 5.04 -7.07
CA ILE A 277 -15.15 6.21 -6.54
C ILE A 277 -15.18 6.13 -5.02
N LEU A 278 -13.99 6.05 -4.41
CA LEU A 278 -13.79 6.03 -2.96
C LEU A 278 -13.61 7.44 -2.39
N GLY A 279 -13.20 8.40 -3.25
CA GLY A 279 -12.89 9.75 -2.85
C GLY A 279 -12.12 10.49 -3.94
N ALA A 280 -11.40 11.53 -3.55
CA ALA A 280 -10.56 12.32 -4.44
C ALA A 280 -9.20 12.61 -3.82
N PHE A 281 -8.19 12.74 -4.67
CA PHE A 281 -6.83 13.08 -4.31
C PHE A 281 -6.49 14.46 -4.86
N GLU A 282 -6.23 15.40 -3.97
CA GLU A 282 -6.00 16.81 -4.26
C GLU A 282 -4.54 17.18 -4.01
N MET A 283 -3.94 17.88 -4.97
CA MET A 283 -2.62 18.48 -4.88
C MET A 283 -2.75 19.99 -5.01
N ILE A 284 -2.07 20.73 -4.14
CA ILE A 284 -2.19 22.18 -4.06
C ILE A 284 -0.81 22.82 -4.23
N ASN A 285 -0.76 23.90 -5.04
CA ASN A 285 0.39 24.77 -5.28
C ASN A 285 1.62 24.01 -5.82
N LYS A 286 1.66 23.84 -7.13
CA LYS A 286 2.84 23.32 -7.84
C LYS A 286 4.05 24.22 -7.58
N VAL A 287 5.16 23.64 -7.14
CA VAL A 287 6.43 24.35 -6.94
C VAL A 287 7.01 24.73 -8.32
N GLY A 288 7.21 26.01 -8.53
CA GLY A 288 7.80 26.52 -9.75
C GLY A 288 6.82 26.78 -10.92
N GLY A 289 5.49 26.73 -10.69
CA GLY A 289 4.51 27.09 -11.72
C GLY A 289 3.13 26.46 -11.53
N ASN A 290 2.50 26.07 -12.63
CA ASN A 290 1.21 25.38 -12.66
C ASN A 290 1.42 23.88 -12.92
N PHE A 291 0.42 23.06 -12.59
CA PHE A 291 0.39 21.65 -12.97
C PHE A 291 0.23 21.52 -14.49
N ASP A 292 0.90 20.54 -15.08
CA ASP A 292 0.86 20.27 -16.50
C ASP A 292 0.08 18.96 -16.81
N PRO A 293 -0.18 18.64 -18.10
CA PRO A 293 -0.86 17.38 -18.46
C PRO A 293 -0.10 16.11 -18.07
N ASP A 294 1.25 16.17 -17.93
CA ASP A 294 2.05 15.04 -17.46
C ASP A 294 1.79 14.84 -15.96
N ASP A 295 1.70 15.93 -15.13
CA ASP A 295 1.32 15.88 -13.72
C ASP A 295 -0.10 15.31 -13.51
N GLU A 296 -1.03 15.63 -14.42
CA GLU A 296 -2.40 15.11 -14.39
C GLU A 296 -2.42 13.59 -14.59
N ALA A 297 -1.67 13.07 -15.57
CA ALA A 297 -1.54 11.63 -15.79
C ALA A 297 -0.84 10.93 -14.61
N ASP A 298 0.21 11.55 -14.06
CA ASP A 298 0.97 11.05 -12.92
C ASP A 298 0.10 10.99 -11.65
N LEU A 299 -0.71 12.03 -11.37
CA LEU A 299 -1.62 12.01 -10.22
C LEU A 299 -2.73 10.97 -10.38
N LEU A 300 -3.28 10.80 -11.59
CA LEU A 300 -4.32 9.81 -11.84
C LEU A 300 -3.81 8.38 -11.61
N GLU A 301 -2.58 8.07 -12.05
CA GLU A 301 -1.93 6.78 -11.79
C GLU A 301 -1.71 6.57 -10.29
N LEU A 302 -1.19 7.58 -9.59
CA LEU A 302 -0.96 7.53 -8.14
C LEU A 302 -2.27 7.36 -7.37
N ALA A 303 -3.33 8.10 -7.75
CA ALA A 303 -4.66 7.99 -7.15
C ALA A 303 -5.27 6.60 -7.32
N GLY A 304 -5.00 5.94 -8.45
CA GLY A 304 -5.40 4.55 -8.69
C GLY A 304 -4.73 3.57 -7.70
N HIS A 305 -3.41 3.67 -7.53
CA HIS A 305 -2.68 2.85 -6.55
C HIS A 305 -3.11 3.14 -5.10
N ALA A 306 -3.29 4.41 -4.75
CA ALA A 306 -3.78 4.83 -3.45
C ALA A 306 -5.19 4.27 -3.17
N ALA A 307 -6.08 4.28 -4.16
CA ALA A 307 -7.43 3.74 -4.04
C ALA A 307 -7.42 2.23 -3.77
N ILE A 308 -6.54 1.47 -4.42
CA ILE A 308 -6.40 0.03 -4.19
C ILE A 308 -5.89 -0.23 -2.77
N ALA A 309 -4.82 0.45 -2.35
CA ALA A 309 -4.26 0.29 -1.01
C ALA A 309 -5.29 0.65 0.07
N LEU A 310 -6.02 1.75 -0.10
CA LEU A 310 -7.08 2.19 0.79
C LEU A 310 -8.20 1.14 0.90
N ALA A 311 -8.69 0.63 -0.24
CA ALA A 311 -9.74 -0.39 -0.26
C ALA A 311 -9.31 -1.67 0.48
N ASN A 312 -8.06 -2.10 0.29
CA ASN A 312 -7.49 -3.26 0.98
C ASN A 312 -7.42 -3.02 2.50
N THR A 313 -6.89 -1.87 2.93
CA THR A 313 -6.78 -1.53 4.35
C THR A 313 -8.16 -1.42 5.02
N GLN A 314 -9.13 -0.76 4.39
CA GLN A 314 -10.50 -0.71 4.89
C GLN A 314 -11.13 -2.09 5.04
N HIS A 315 -10.89 -2.98 4.07
CA HIS A 315 -11.38 -4.36 4.14
C HIS A 315 -10.74 -5.14 5.28
N ILE A 316 -9.43 -4.99 5.50
CA ILE A 316 -8.71 -5.60 6.63
C ILE A 316 -9.27 -5.08 7.96
N GLU A 317 -9.43 -3.77 8.14
CA GLU A 317 -10.03 -3.19 9.34
C GLU A 317 -11.44 -3.72 9.61
N GLU A 318 -12.27 -3.87 8.55
CA GLU A 318 -13.62 -4.43 8.68
C GLU A 318 -13.59 -5.90 9.11
N LEU A 319 -12.69 -6.71 8.55
CA LEU A 319 -12.53 -8.12 8.92
C LEU A 319 -12.06 -8.25 10.38
N LEU A 320 -11.09 -7.44 10.81
CA LEU A 320 -10.61 -7.43 12.19
C LEU A 320 -11.71 -7.04 13.18
N LYS A 321 -12.51 -6.02 12.88
CA LYS A 321 -13.69 -5.63 13.69
C LYS A 321 -14.75 -6.73 13.76
N LYS A 322 -15.01 -7.41 12.64
CA LYS A 322 -15.93 -8.55 12.62
C LYS A 322 -15.41 -9.71 13.47
N GLN A 323 -14.11 -10.04 13.33
CA GLN A 323 -13.46 -11.06 14.14
C GLN A 323 -13.57 -10.72 15.64
N GLU A 324 -13.22 -9.50 16.02
CA GLU A 324 -13.32 -9.04 17.41
C GLU A 324 -14.77 -9.15 17.95
N THR A 325 -15.75 -8.78 17.14
CA THR A 325 -17.18 -8.88 17.50
C THR A 325 -17.57 -10.34 17.73
N LEU A 326 -17.17 -11.26 16.85
CA LEU A 326 -17.46 -12.70 16.98
C LEU A 326 -16.77 -13.30 18.22
N VAL A 327 -15.52 -12.93 18.47
CA VAL A 327 -14.79 -13.37 19.67
C VAL A 327 -15.47 -12.85 20.94
N ASN A 328 -15.88 -11.58 20.96
CA ASN A 328 -16.59 -11.01 22.12
C ASN A 328 -17.95 -11.68 22.35
N GLN A 329 -18.69 -12.02 21.28
CA GLN A 329 -19.94 -12.78 21.39
C GLN A 329 -19.70 -14.19 21.95
N ALA A 330 -18.72 -14.92 21.39
CA ALA A 330 -18.35 -16.25 21.88
C ALA A 330 -17.89 -16.20 23.35
N ALA A 331 -17.09 -15.21 23.72
CA ALA A 331 -16.64 -15.02 25.11
C ALA A 331 -17.80 -14.71 26.06
N ALA A 332 -18.81 -13.96 25.61
CA ALA A 332 -20.00 -13.64 26.41
C ALA A 332 -20.92 -14.84 26.64
N GLU A 333 -20.92 -15.83 25.74
CA GLU A 333 -21.65 -17.09 25.90
C GLU A 333 -20.97 -18.04 26.93
N VAL A 334 -19.69 -17.81 27.23
CA VAL A 334 -18.92 -18.62 28.18
C VAL A 334 -19.06 -18.04 29.58
N GLU A 335 -20.12 -18.45 30.27
CA GLU A 335 -20.41 -18.01 31.62
C GLU A 335 -20.23 -19.14 32.63
N MET A 336 -19.34 -18.95 33.61
CA MET A 336 -19.24 -19.82 34.76
C MET A 336 -20.27 -19.41 35.79
N ILE A 337 -21.36 -20.19 35.90
CA ILE A 337 -22.48 -19.89 36.80
C ILE A 337 -22.13 -20.34 38.21
N GLY A 338 -22.39 -19.45 39.19
CA GLY A 338 -22.18 -19.70 40.62
C GLY A 338 -21.66 -18.46 41.35
N GLU A 339 -22.05 -18.32 42.63
CA GLU A 339 -21.68 -17.22 43.52
C GLU A 339 -21.01 -17.73 44.81
N CYS A 340 -20.89 -19.03 44.98
CA CYS A 340 -20.22 -19.58 46.15
C CYS A 340 -18.74 -19.17 46.20
N PRO A 341 -18.14 -19.06 47.40
CA PRO A 341 -16.73 -18.66 47.58
C PRO A 341 -15.76 -19.46 46.71
N ALA A 342 -15.95 -20.77 46.60
CA ALA A 342 -15.10 -21.64 45.81
C ALA A 342 -15.11 -21.27 44.29
N ILE A 343 -16.25 -20.87 43.73
CA ILE A 343 -16.37 -20.40 42.32
C ILE A 343 -15.76 -19.00 42.18
N SER A 344 -15.92 -18.13 43.17
CA SER A 344 -15.28 -16.80 43.17
C SER A 344 -13.74 -16.89 43.18
N ASP A 345 -13.19 -17.76 44.04
CA ASP A 345 -11.75 -18.02 44.12
C ASP A 345 -11.22 -18.63 42.82
N LEU A 346 -12.00 -19.53 42.21
CA LEU A 346 -11.70 -20.14 40.93
C LEU A 346 -11.62 -19.08 39.80
N ARG A 347 -12.63 -18.18 39.67
CA ARG A 347 -12.61 -17.06 38.73
C ARG A 347 -11.38 -16.17 38.91
N THR A 348 -11.03 -15.88 40.19
CA THR A 348 -9.84 -15.07 40.50
C THR A 348 -8.56 -15.77 40.07
N THR A 349 -8.47 -17.08 40.24
CA THR A 349 -7.33 -17.89 39.79
C THR A 349 -7.24 -17.90 38.26
N ILE A 350 -8.35 -18.13 37.56
CA ILE A 350 -8.41 -18.12 36.11
C ILE A 350 -7.96 -16.74 35.58
N ALA A 351 -8.47 -15.64 36.14
CA ALA A 351 -8.10 -14.29 35.73
C ALA A 351 -6.59 -13.98 35.86
N LYS A 352 -5.92 -14.58 36.87
CA LYS A 352 -4.46 -14.44 37.05
C LYS A 352 -3.65 -15.29 36.07
N VAL A 353 -4.14 -16.47 35.74
CA VAL A 353 -3.42 -17.45 34.91
C VAL A 353 -3.67 -17.26 33.43
N ALA A 354 -4.86 -16.83 33.05
CA ALA A 354 -5.26 -16.67 31.65
C ALA A 354 -4.29 -15.81 30.83
N PRO A 355 -3.80 -14.63 31.31
CA PRO A 355 -2.86 -13.81 30.55
C PRO A 355 -1.48 -14.42 30.32
N THR A 356 -1.15 -15.55 31.00
CA THR A 356 0.13 -16.24 30.82
C THR A 356 0.04 -17.33 29.77
N ASP A 357 1.19 -17.74 29.21
CA ASP A 357 1.27 -18.88 28.28
C ASP A 357 1.52 -20.22 28.99
N LEU A 358 1.37 -20.28 30.33
CA LEU A 358 1.57 -21.48 31.10
C LEU A 358 0.52 -22.55 30.75
N SER A 359 0.91 -23.82 30.81
CA SER A 359 -0.01 -24.95 30.76
C SER A 359 -0.92 -24.97 31.99
N VAL A 360 -2.20 -25.24 31.77
CA VAL A 360 -3.20 -25.30 32.84
C VAL A 360 -3.80 -26.71 32.90
N LEU A 361 -3.76 -27.34 34.06
CA LEU A 361 -4.45 -28.60 34.32
C LEU A 361 -5.72 -28.33 35.15
N ILE A 362 -6.88 -28.72 34.62
CA ILE A 362 -8.18 -28.57 35.26
C ILE A 362 -8.59 -29.92 35.82
N LEU A 363 -8.69 -30.03 37.15
CA LEU A 363 -9.10 -31.24 37.83
C LEU A 363 -10.56 -31.14 38.30
N GLY A 364 -11.34 -32.17 38.14
CA GLY A 364 -12.69 -32.19 38.65
C GLY A 364 -13.57 -33.31 38.12
N GLU A 365 -14.62 -33.63 38.89
CA GLU A 365 -15.59 -34.66 38.51
C GLU A 365 -16.29 -34.34 37.19
N ASN A 366 -16.89 -35.36 36.55
CA ASN A 366 -17.64 -35.16 35.32
C ASN A 366 -18.84 -34.22 35.56
N GLY A 367 -19.10 -33.32 34.60
CA GLY A 367 -20.18 -32.35 34.69
C GLY A 367 -19.90 -31.14 35.61
N THR A 368 -18.69 -30.96 36.15
CA THR A 368 -18.36 -29.79 36.98
C THR A 368 -18.13 -28.51 36.23
N GLY A 369 -18.03 -28.54 34.89
CA GLY A 369 -17.78 -27.37 34.06
C GLY A 369 -16.31 -27.20 33.65
N LYS A 370 -15.53 -28.28 33.54
CA LYS A 370 -14.14 -28.23 33.11
C LYS A 370 -13.97 -27.57 31.75
N GLU A 371 -14.86 -27.88 30.80
CA GLU A 371 -14.83 -27.29 29.45
C GLU A 371 -15.06 -25.78 29.49
N VAL A 372 -16.09 -25.31 30.21
CA VAL A 372 -16.34 -23.86 30.39
C VAL A 372 -15.13 -23.16 31.01
N THR A 373 -14.46 -23.82 31.98
CA THR A 373 -13.22 -23.29 32.59
C THR A 373 -12.10 -23.17 31.54
N GLY A 374 -11.92 -24.19 30.71
CA GLY A 374 -10.95 -24.17 29.62
C GLY A 374 -11.19 -23.05 28.59
N GLN A 375 -12.46 -22.85 28.21
CA GLN A 375 -12.89 -21.76 27.36
C GLN A 375 -12.64 -20.38 28.00
N MET A 376 -12.94 -20.21 29.30
CA MET A 376 -12.63 -18.98 30.03
C MET A 376 -11.13 -18.67 30.05
N VAL A 377 -10.27 -19.68 30.27
CA VAL A 377 -8.81 -19.53 30.23
C VAL A 377 -8.37 -19.02 28.88
N HIS A 378 -8.98 -19.49 27.79
CA HIS A 378 -8.66 -19.02 26.44
C HIS A 378 -9.15 -17.58 26.20
N TYR A 379 -10.45 -17.28 26.41
CA TYR A 379 -11.01 -15.96 26.08
C TYR A 379 -10.50 -14.82 26.97
N LEU A 380 -9.95 -15.14 28.16
CA LEU A 380 -9.27 -14.16 29.03
C LEU A 380 -7.76 -14.08 28.76
N SER A 381 -7.23 -14.82 27.78
CA SER A 381 -5.79 -14.85 27.45
C SER A 381 -5.44 -13.82 26.38
N GLN A 382 -4.12 -13.67 26.14
CA GLN A 382 -3.60 -12.90 25.01
C GLN A 382 -3.90 -13.57 23.66
N ARG A 383 -4.22 -14.87 23.65
CA ARG A 383 -4.56 -15.67 22.46
C ARG A 383 -6.09 -15.71 22.18
N ARG A 384 -6.87 -14.82 22.79
CA ARG A 384 -8.35 -14.79 22.68
C ARG A 384 -8.89 -14.67 21.26
N ASN A 385 -8.11 -14.08 20.34
CA ASN A 385 -8.48 -13.90 18.93
C ASN A 385 -7.99 -15.04 18.05
N GLU A 386 -7.23 -15.98 18.61
CA GLU A 386 -6.65 -17.12 17.93
C GLU A 386 -7.56 -18.36 18.12
N PRO A 387 -7.32 -19.47 17.37
CA PRO A 387 -8.18 -20.65 17.47
C PRO A 387 -8.21 -21.28 18.87
N LEU A 388 -9.40 -21.65 19.33
CA LEU A 388 -9.60 -22.59 20.43
C LEU A 388 -10.05 -23.93 19.86
N VAL A 389 -9.21 -24.95 19.99
CA VAL A 389 -9.51 -26.29 19.50
C VAL A 389 -9.69 -27.23 20.69
N ALA A 390 -10.83 -27.91 20.79
CA ALA A 390 -11.11 -28.88 21.84
C ALA A 390 -11.05 -30.31 21.30
N VAL A 391 -10.43 -31.20 22.07
CA VAL A 391 -10.34 -32.64 21.77
C VAL A 391 -10.62 -33.42 23.05
N ASN A 392 -11.60 -34.33 22.97
CA ASN A 392 -11.87 -35.25 24.07
C ASN A 392 -11.10 -36.58 23.81
N CYS A 393 -10.13 -36.89 24.68
CA CYS A 393 -9.23 -38.03 24.51
C CYS A 393 -9.93 -39.39 24.78
N ALA A 394 -11.01 -39.40 25.55
CA ALA A 394 -11.78 -40.62 25.84
C ALA A 394 -12.78 -40.98 24.73
N ALA A 395 -13.21 -39.99 23.94
CA ALA A 395 -14.27 -40.21 22.93
C ALA A 395 -13.78 -40.87 21.64
N ILE A 396 -12.47 -40.97 21.42
CA ILE A 396 -11.84 -41.41 20.19
C ILE A 396 -10.93 -42.62 20.46
N THR A 397 -10.95 -43.59 19.54
CA THR A 397 -10.04 -44.76 19.66
C THR A 397 -8.58 -44.31 19.54
N GLU A 398 -7.66 -45.02 20.21
CA GLU A 398 -6.24 -44.64 20.32
C GLU A 398 -5.59 -44.30 18.97
N SER A 399 -5.74 -45.16 17.97
CA SER A 399 -5.15 -44.93 16.63
C SER A 399 -5.72 -43.71 15.90
N LEU A 400 -7.01 -43.44 16.09
CA LEU A 400 -7.66 -42.27 15.52
C LEU A 400 -7.31 -41.00 16.31
N LEU A 401 -7.16 -41.07 17.63
CA LEU A 401 -6.77 -39.97 18.49
C LEU A 401 -5.38 -39.41 18.09
N GLU A 402 -4.41 -40.32 17.87
CA GLU A 402 -3.09 -39.90 17.39
C GLU A 402 -3.17 -39.20 16.02
N SER A 403 -3.95 -39.76 15.08
CA SER A 403 -4.17 -39.17 13.77
C SER A 403 -4.89 -37.81 13.84
N GLU A 404 -5.90 -37.65 14.71
CA GLU A 404 -6.59 -36.39 14.92
C GLU A 404 -5.68 -35.32 15.56
N LEU A 405 -4.93 -35.70 16.59
CA LEU A 405 -4.05 -34.75 17.30
C LEU A 405 -2.87 -34.28 16.45
N PHE A 406 -2.13 -35.24 15.87
CA PHE A 406 -0.85 -34.96 15.21
C PHE A 406 -0.92 -34.90 13.69
N GLY A 407 -2.09 -35.28 13.08
CA GLY A 407 -2.25 -35.40 11.64
C GLY A 407 -1.62 -36.68 11.07
N HIS A 408 -1.87 -36.96 9.81
CA HIS A 408 -1.28 -38.10 9.12
C HIS A 408 -0.92 -37.78 7.67
N GLU A 409 0.09 -38.47 7.19
CA GLU A 409 0.44 -38.49 5.78
C GLU A 409 -0.33 -39.60 5.07
N LYS A 410 -0.57 -39.43 3.76
CA LYS A 410 -1.19 -40.46 2.91
C LYS A 410 -0.44 -41.78 3.02
N GLY A 411 -1.18 -42.86 3.31
CA GLY A 411 -0.61 -44.22 3.45
C GLY A 411 -0.07 -44.52 4.86
N ALA A 412 -0.26 -43.67 5.84
CA ALA A 412 0.19 -43.90 7.22
C ALA A 412 -0.50 -45.10 7.90
N PHE A 413 -1.73 -45.43 7.49
CA PHE A 413 -2.51 -46.57 7.92
C PHE A 413 -3.50 -46.97 6.81
N THR A 414 -4.19 -48.11 6.97
CA THR A 414 -5.02 -48.73 5.92
C THR A 414 -6.07 -47.83 5.29
N ASP A 415 -6.62 -46.87 6.04
CA ASP A 415 -7.65 -45.92 5.61
C ASP A 415 -7.13 -44.49 5.36
N ALA A 416 -5.81 -44.29 5.41
CA ALA A 416 -5.19 -42.97 5.16
C ALA A 416 -5.09 -42.64 3.67
N ASN A 417 -6.22 -42.36 3.03
CA ASN A 417 -6.31 -42.08 1.59
C ASN A 417 -5.74 -40.71 1.19
N GLU A 418 -5.76 -39.74 2.11
CA GLU A 418 -5.29 -38.37 1.91
C GLU A 418 -4.45 -37.93 3.11
N THR A 419 -3.58 -36.94 2.91
CA THR A 419 -2.88 -36.25 4.01
C THR A 419 -3.84 -35.31 4.72
N ARG A 420 -3.88 -35.36 6.06
CA ARG A 420 -4.71 -34.45 6.86
C ARG A 420 -3.91 -33.77 7.96
N PRO A 421 -4.10 -32.44 8.17
CA PRO A 421 -3.50 -31.72 9.26
C PRO A 421 -4.09 -32.16 10.61
N GLY A 422 -3.26 -32.19 11.65
CA GLY A 422 -3.67 -32.50 13.02
C GLY A 422 -4.23 -31.27 13.76
N LYS A 423 -4.88 -31.54 14.90
CA LYS A 423 -5.41 -30.47 15.77
C LYS A 423 -4.33 -29.53 16.31
N PHE A 424 -3.08 -29.99 16.48
CA PHE A 424 -1.95 -29.15 16.80
C PHE A 424 -1.64 -28.13 15.70
N GLU A 425 -1.72 -28.54 14.44
CA GLU A 425 -1.54 -27.63 13.30
C GLU A 425 -2.69 -26.61 13.21
N VAL A 426 -3.93 -27.06 13.43
CA VAL A 426 -5.13 -26.21 13.41
C VAL A 426 -5.16 -25.21 14.57
N ALA A 427 -4.62 -25.61 15.74
CA ALA A 427 -4.55 -24.78 16.93
C ALA A 427 -3.31 -23.87 16.99
N ALA A 428 -2.47 -23.88 15.95
CA ALA A 428 -1.23 -23.10 15.94
C ALA A 428 -1.47 -21.61 16.19
N GLY A 429 -0.70 -21.00 17.10
CA GLY A 429 -0.91 -19.64 17.59
C GLY A 429 -1.95 -19.53 18.72
N GLY A 430 -2.89 -20.48 18.81
CA GLY A 430 -4.04 -20.47 19.72
C GLY A 430 -3.91 -21.38 20.93
N THR A 431 -5.02 -22.02 21.29
CA THR A 431 -5.13 -22.91 22.47
C THR A 431 -5.70 -24.26 22.08
N LEU A 432 -5.10 -25.34 22.54
CA LEU A 432 -5.62 -26.69 22.44
C LEU A 432 -6.13 -27.13 23.82
N PHE A 433 -7.42 -27.41 23.90
CA PHE A 433 -8.07 -27.95 25.08
C PHE A 433 -8.16 -29.47 24.96
N LEU A 434 -7.47 -30.20 25.87
CA LEU A 434 -7.44 -31.65 25.91
C LEU A 434 -8.29 -32.14 27.10
N ASP A 435 -9.51 -32.60 26.79
CA ASP A 435 -10.39 -33.15 27.81
C ASP A 435 -10.10 -34.63 28.02
N GLU A 436 -10.22 -35.08 29.25
CA GLU A 436 -9.93 -36.44 29.76
C GLU A 436 -8.53 -36.92 29.33
N ILE A 437 -7.51 -36.06 29.63
CA ILE A 437 -6.11 -36.32 29.26
C ILE A 437 -5.57 -37.63 29.87
N GLY A 438 -6.14 -38.08 31.00
CA GLY A 438 -5.76 -39.33 31.67
C GLY A 438 -6.00 -40.59 30.84
N ASP A 439 -6.88 -40.53 29.83
CA ASP A 439 -7.21 -41.65 28.94
C ASP A 439 -6.30 -41.74 27.71
N MET A 440 -5.33 -40.84 27.58
CA MET A 440 -4.35 -40.84 26.47
C MET A 440 -3.36 -42.00 26.61
N SER A 441 -3.10 -42.72 25.51
CA SER A 441 -2.10 -43.79 25.48
C SER A 441 -0.68 -43.30 25.77
N LEU A 442 0.20 -44.16 26.28
CA LEU A 442 1.60 -43.85 26.55
C LEU A 442 2.34 -43.34 25.29
N THR A 443 1.98 -43.85 24.12
CA THR A 443 2.51 -43.40 22.83
C THR A 443 2.07 -41.96 22.50
N GLY A 444 0.79 -41.67 22.69
CA GLY A 444 0.23 -40.33 22.54
C GLY A 444 0.85 -39.33 23.52
N GLN A 445 1.00 -39.75 24.81
CA GLN A 445 1.66 -38.95 25.84
C GLN A 445 3.11 -38.61 25.48
N SER A 446 3.88 -39.54 24.90
CA SER A 446 5.25 -39.30 24.45
C SER A 446 5.32 -38.26 23.30
N LYS A 447 4.39 -38.35 22.35
CA LYS A 447 4.29 -37.36 21.25
C LYS A 447 3.86 -35.99 21.78
N LEU A 448 2.89 -35.93 22.68
CA LEU A 448 2.43 -34.70 23.32
C LEU A 448 3.58 -34.00 24.06
N LEU A 449 4.36 -34.74 24.84
CA LEU A 449 5.53 -34.20 25.55
C LEU A 449 6.50 -33.54 24.58
N ARG A 450 6.79 -34.22 23.46
CA ARG A 450 7.69 -33.68 22.45
C ARG A 450 7.18 -32.36 21.84
N VAL A 451 5.86 -32.26 21.57
CA VAL A 451 5.28 -30.99 21.09
C VAL A 451 5.37 -29.88 22.12
N LEU A 452 5.15 -30.19 23.42
CA LEU A 452 5.27 -29.24 24.53
C LEU A 452 6.70 -28.71 24.73
N GLU A 453 7.71 -29.51 24.39
CA GLU A 453 9.13 -29.15 24.57
C GLU A 453 9.69 -28.46 23.30
N GLU A 454 9.48 -29.05 22.14
CA GLU A 454 10.08 -28.62 20.89
C GLU A 454 9.23 -27.59 20.12
N LYS A 455 7.94 -27.43 20.45
CA LYS A 455 6.94 -26.65 19.72
C LYS A 455 6.84 -27.06 18.24
N MET A 456 7.05 -28.34 17.97
CA MET A 456 7.02 -28.94 16.65
C MET A 456 6.16 -30.20 16.68
N VAL A 457 5.37 -30.40 15.63
CA VAL A 457 4.58 -31.62 15.42
C VAL A 457 5.11 -32.38 14.21
N VAL A 458 5.07 -33.72 14.30
CA VAL A 458 5.37 -34.60 13.16
C VAL A 458 4.15 -35.46 12.91
N ARG A 459 3.65 -35.47 11.69
CA ARG A 459 2.48 -36.26 11.28
C ARG A 459 2.75 -37.74 11.37
N VAL A 460 1.72 -38.52 11.65
CA VAL A 460 1.81 -39.99 11.66
C VAL A 460 2.18 -40.48 10.25
N GLY A 461 3.23 -41.30 10.16
CA GLY A 461 3.79 -41.74 8.88
C GLY A 461 4.70 -40.76 8.18
N GLY A 462 4.86 -39.54 8.70
CA GLY A 462 5.74 -38.51 8.18
C GLY A 462 7.05 -38.38 8.97
N SER A 463 7.98 -37.59 8.45
CA SER A 463 9.26 -37.25 9.12
C SER A 463 9.54 -35.75 9.19
N THR A 464 8.71 -34.93 8.53
CA THR A 464 8.92 -33.48 8.49
C THR A 464 8.36 -32.81 9.74
N PRO A 465 9.17 -32.08 10.53
CA PRO A 465 8.69 -31.32 11.68
C PRO A 465 7.95 -30.05 11.19
N ILE A 466 6.79 -29.78 11.76
CA ILE A 466 5.92 -28.63 11.46
C ILE A 466 5.83 -27.77 12.73
N PRO A 467 6.07 -26.44 12.67
CA PRO A 467 5.92 -25.56 13.80
C PRO A 467 4.49 -25.57 14.37
N ALA A 468 4.35 -25.73 15.69
CA ALA A 468 3.06 -25.75 16.38
C ALA A 468 3.19 -25.07 17.76
N ASP A 469 3.22 -23.72 17.75
CA ASP A 469 3.19 -22.96 19.00
C ASP A 469 1.75 -22.91 19.51
N VAL A 470 1.41 -23.79 20.43
CA VAL A 470 0.06 -23.98 20.97
C VAL A 470 0.10 -23.91 22.48
N ARG A 471 -0.80 -23.14 23.09
CA ARG A 471 -1.03 -23.17 24.54
C ARG A 471 -1.87 -24.40 24.89
N ILE A 472 -1.45 -25.19 25.88
CA ILE A 472 -2.17 -26.38 26.33
C ILE A 472 -2.99 -26.07 27.55
N VAL A 473 -4.28 -26.43 27.50
CA VAL A 473 -5.18 -26.53 28.65
C VAL A 473 -5.69 -27.97 28.68
N ALA A 474 -5.34 -28.70 29.72
CA ALA A 474 -5.74 -30.11 29.90
C ALA A 474 -6.78 -30.23 31.01
N ALA A 475 -7.70 -31.18 30.86
CA ALA A 475 -8.70 -31.48 31.89
C ALA A 475 -8.80 -32.99 32.14
N THR A 476 -9.10 -33.38 33.36
CA THR A 476 -9.37 -34.78 33.72
C THR A 476 -10.16 -34.88 35.02
N ASN A 477 -10.85 -36.00 35.18
CA ASN A 477 -11.47 -36.42 36.43
C ASN A 477 -10.61 -37.44 37.22
N GLN A 478 -9.50 -37.90 36.62
CA GLN A 478 -8.64 -38.94 37.19
C GLN A 478 -7.51 -38.32 38.03
N ASP A 479 -7.01 -39.06 39.01
CA ASP A 479 -5.78 -38.70 39.74
C ASP A 479 -4.55 -39.10 38.91
N LEU A 480 -3.98 -38.10 38.21
CA LEU A 480 -2.80 -38.34 37.39
C LEU A 480 -1.58 -38.79 38.19
N ALA A 481 -1.46 -38.39 39.47
CA ALA A 481 -0.35 -38.84 40.32
C ALA A 481 -0.47 -40.33 40.66
N GLU A 482 -1.69 -40.86 40.79
CA GLU A 482 -1.92 -42.29 40.92
C GLU A 482 -1.62 -43.05 39.65
N LEU A 483 -2.06 -42.51 38.48
CA LEU A 483 -1.73 -43.08 37.18
C LEU A 483 -0.23 -43.10 36.87
N VAL A 484 0.53 -42.13 37.35
CA VAL A 484 2.00 -42.15 37.29
C VAL A 484 2.57 -43.32 38.10
N ARG A 485 2.09 -43.53 39.35
CA ARG A 485 2.49 -44.65 40.18
C ARG A 485 2.17 -46.02 39.55
N GLU A 486 1.04 -46.10 38.86
CA GLU A 486 0.61 -47.28 38.11
C GLU A 486 1.28 -47.45 36.76
N LYS A 487 2.18 -46.51 36.35
CA LYS A 487 2.86 -46.48 35.06
C LYS A 487 1.90 -46.36 33.83
N LYS A 488 0.71 -45.85 34.06
CA LYS A 488 -0.29 -45.57 33.03
C LYS A 488 -0.16 -44.14 32.49
N PHE A 489 0.49 -43.26 33.25
CA PHE A 489 0.80 -41.88 32.84
C PHE A 489 2.30 -41.60 33.03
N ARG A 490 2.90 -40.84 32.09
CA ARG A 490 4.33 -40.52 32.17
C ARG A 490 4.57 -39.41 33.17
N GLU A 491 5.59 -39.59 34.01
CA GLU A 491 5.99 -38.63 35.04
C GLU A 491 6.47 -37.32 34.45
N ASP A 492 7.24 -37.36 33.36
CA ASP A 492 7.75 -36.18 32.64
C ASP A 492 6.62 -35.31 32.07
N LEU A 493 5.62 -35.92 31.44
CA LEU A 493 4.44 -35.21 30.93
C LEU A 493 3.60 -34.64 32.08
N PHE A 494 3.44 -35.39 33.19
CA PHE A 494 2.72 -34.91 34.36
C PHE A 494 3.29 -33.57 34.85
N PHE A 495 4.61 -33.49 35.10
CA PHE A 495 5.25 -32.23 35.53
C PHE A 495 5.13 -31.10 34.51
N ARG A 496 5.09 -31.42 33.23
CA ARG A 496 4.94 -30.41 32.19
C ARG A 496 3.51 -29.85 32.06
N LEU A 497 2.49 -30.65 32.41
CA LEU A 497 1.08 -30.23 32.42
C LEU A 497 0.67 -29.56 33.75
N THR A 498 1.23 -29.96 34.89
CA THR A 498 0.87 -29.47 36.24
C THR A 498 1.57 -28.17 36.64
N VAL A 499 1.92 -27.31 35.67
CA VAL A 499 2.52 -26.00 35.96
C VAL A 499 1.56 -25.12 36.76
N VAL A 500 0.29 -25.13 36.37
CA VAL A 500 -0.81 -24.50 37.10
C VAL A 500 -1.95 -25.50 37.18
N THR A 501 -2.43 -25.77 38.39
CA THR A 501 -3.58 -26.64 38.63
C THR A 501 -4.78 -25.83 39.10
N VAL A 502 -5.94 -26.14 38.53
CA VAL A 502 -7.22 -25.51 38.80
C VAL A 502 -8.22 -26.60 39.22
N ASP A 503 -8.65 -26.58 40.47
CA ASP A 503 -9.56 -27.60 41.02
C ASP A 503 -11.00 -27.14 40.92
N MET A 504 -11.83 -27.92 40.19
CA MET A 504 -13.26 -27.66 40.03
C MET A 504 -14.02 -28.23 41.21
N PRO A 505 -14.71 -27.40 42.01
CA PRO A 505 -15.49 -27.91 43.12
C PRO A 505 -16.66 -28.77 42.63
N PRO A 506 -16.89 -29.95 43.18
CA PRO A 506 -18.05 -30.76 42.83
C PRO A 506 -19.36 -30.06 43.27
N LEU A 507 -20.47 -30.34 42.57
CA LEU A 507 -21.74 -29.66 42.76
C LEU A 507 -22.23 -29.68 44.22
N ARG A 508 -21.99 -30.79 44.97
CA ARG A 508 -22.33 -30.93 46.40
C ARG A 508 -21.57 -29.94 47.31
N LYS A 509 -20.51 -29.29 46.84
CA LYS A 509 -19.72 -28.27 47.58
C LYS A 509 -20.06 -26.83 47.09
N ARG A 510 -21.06 -26.65 46.21
CA ARG A 510 -21.45 -25.35 45.65
C ARG A 510 -22.75 -24.77 46.24
N ASP A 511 -23.24 -25.37 47.36
CA ASP A 511 -24.38 -24.88 48.13
C ASP A 511 -25.57 -24.35 47.28
N LYS A 512 -25.79 -23.01 47.31
CA LYS A 512 -26.89 -22.35 46.61
C LYS A 512 -26.74 -22.28 45.09
N ASP A 513 -25.55 -22.52 44.55
CA ASP A 513 -25.33 -22.46 43.09
C ASP A 513 -26.11 -23.55 42.34
N ILE A 514 -26.52 -24.62 43.04
CA ILE A 514 -27.41 -25.65 42.46
C ILE A 514 -28.71 -25.03 41.91
N LEU A 515 -29.29 -24.09 42.64
CA LEU A 515 -30.54 -23.40 42.21
C LEU A 515 -30.26 -22.44 41.05
N LEU A 516 -29.14 -21.73 41.09
CA LEU A 516 -28.73 -20.82 39.98
C LEU A 516 -28.49 -21.62 38.70
N LEU A 517 -27.82 -22.73 38.77
CA LEU A 517 -27.59 -23.64 37.63
C LEU A 517 -28.91 -24.19 37.09
N ALA A 518 -29.84 -24.64 37.97
CA ALA A 518 -31.14 -25.14 37.57
C ALA A 518 -31.96 -24.07 36.86
N GLN A 519 -31.97 -22.84 37.38
CA GLN A 519 -32.65 -21.69 36.73
C GLN A 519 -32.06 -21.36 35.38
N HIS A 520 -30.75 -21.32 35.26
CA HIS A 520 -30.04 -21.06 34.00
C HIS A 520 -30.40 -22.10 32.95
N PHE A 521 -30.26 -23.39 33.25
CA PHE A 521 -30.59 -24.46 32.30
C PHE A 521 -32.09 -24.45 31.92
N LEU A 522 -32.97 -24.18 32.88
CA LEU A 522 -34.42 -24.03 32.58
C LEU A 522 -34.65 -22.89 31.59
N ALA A 523 -34.08 -21.71 31.83
CA ALA A 523 -34.20 -20.57 30.93
C ALA A 523 -33.63 -20.89 29.53
N THR A 524 -32.48 -21.52 29.45
CA THR A 524 -31.86 -21.94 28.19
C THR A 524 -32.72 -22.92 27.41
N PHE A 525 -33.27 -23.96 28.07
CA PHE A 525 -34.13 -24.93 27.43
C PHE A 525 -35.50 -24.34 27.03
N CYS A 526 -36.06 -23.43 27.84
CA CYS A 526 -37.30 -22.72 27.47
C CYS A 526 -37.07 -21.85 26.20
N GLN A 527 -35.94 -21.14 26.12
CA GLN A 527 -35.60 -20.35 24.97
C GLN A 527 -35.40 -21.20 23.70
N GLN A 528 -34.68 -22.33 23.81
CA GLN A 528 -34.52 -23.29 22.71
C GLN A 528 -35.84 -23.90 22.26
N ALA A 529 -36.70 -24.21 23.20
CA ALA A 529 -38.05 -24.74 22.92
C ALA A 529 -39.07 -23.68 22.47
N LYS A 530 -38.66 -22.39 22.40
CA LYS A 530 -39.56 -21.25 22.11
C LYS A 530 -40.80 -21.21 23.00
N ARG A 531 -40.66 -21.51 24.28
CA ARG A 531 -41.73 -21.54 25.28
C ARG A 531 -41.44 -20.57 26.42
#